data_8f04cb0c87e35b7be2fd0d82a3025101
#
_entry.id   8f04cb0c87e35b7be2fd0d82a3025101
#
_cell.length_a   1.000
_cell.length_b   1.000
_cell.length_c   1.000
_cell.angle_alpha   90.00
_cell.angle_beta   90.00
_cell.angle_gamma   90.00
#
_symmetry.space_group_name_H-M   'P 1'
#
loop_
_entity.id
_entity.type
_entity.pdbx_description
1 polymer ?
#
loop_
_entity_poly.entity_id
_entity_poly.type
_entity_poly.pdbx_seq_one_letter_code
_entity_poly.pdbx_strand_id
1 'polypeptide(L)'
;MRRAINRAMLLRSALSIVLALAAFSAPVSAEDGKPPFWASVRAKEINMRVGPGESYRINWVYHRPLLPLKVMRVQENWWLVQDPGGARGWVLSSLMAKKRGAIVQGDDLAEMHESGSIASRLLWRLEPGIVGKLGDCDAGWCRFDLDQNRGGWVQQDRLWGAGNL
;
A
#
# COMPACT_ATOMS: atom_id res chain seq x y z
N MET A 1 -90.45 -2.05 12.28
CA MET A 1 -90.17 -0.94 13.23
C MET A 1 -88.82 -1.21 13.86
N ARG A 2 -88.03 -0.16 14.00
CA ARG A 2 -86.72 0.01 14.69
C ARG A 2 -85.48 -0.30 13.89
N ARG A 3 -84.80 0.76 13.58
CA ARG A 3 -83.53 0.98 12.92
C ARG A 3 -82.40 0.48 13.82
N ALA A 4 -81.38 -0.20 13.23
CA ALA A 4 -80.11 -0.45 13.83
C ALA A 4 -79.03 0.32 13.03
N ILE A 5 -78.32 1.18 13.71
CA ILE A 5 -77.30 2.07 13.18
C ILE A 5 -76.00 1.34 13.29
N ASN A 6 -75.34 1.02 12.09
CA ASN A 6 -74.00 0.49 12.03
C ASN A 6 -73.02 1.64 12.20
N ARG A 7 -72.24 1.60 13.26
CA ARG A 7 -71.06 2.42 13.45
C ARG A 7 -69.81 1.68 12.78
N ALA A 8 -69.45 2.18 11.68
CA ALA A 8 -68.16 1.75 11.04
C ALA A 8 -67.01 2.40 11.83
N MET A 9 -66.19 1.53 12.41
CA MET A 9 -65.00 1.93 13.17
C MET A 9 -63.81 1.98 12.19
N LEU A 10 -63.36 3.20 11.88
CA LEU A 10 -62.20 3.46 11.03
C LEU A 10 -60.93 3.12 11.81
N LEU A 11 -60.30 1.99 11.51
CA LEU A 11 -58.92 1.72 11.91
C LEU A 11 -57.96 2.50 10.98
N ARG A 12 -57.32 3.52 11.49
CA ARG A 12 -56.19 4.18 10.86
C ARG A 12 -54.98 3.38 11.13
N SER A 13 -54.49 2.64 10.13
CA SER A 13 -53.18 1.99 10.14
C SER A 13 -52.11 3.04 9.87
N ALA A 14 -51.36 3.43 10.90
CA ALA A 14 -50.18 4.25 10.77
C ALA A 14 -49.02 3.36 10.22
N LEU A 15 -48.74 3.53 8.94
CA LEU A 15 -47.59 2.88 8.30
C LEU A 15 -46.31 3.69 8.63
N SER A 16 -45.58 3.24 9.63
CA SER A 16 -44.29 3.82 9.98
C SER A 16 -43.23 3.41 8.96
N ILE A 17 -42.86 4.33 8.08
CA ILE A 17 -41.72 4.16 7.14
C ILE A 17 -40.44 4.41 7.94
N VAL A 18 -39.74 3.34 8.31
CA VAL A 18 -38.37 3.40 8.83
C VAL A 18 -37.42 3.60 7.66
N LEU A 19 -36.98 4.85 7.47
CA LEU A 19 -35.97 5.21 6.48
C LEU A 19 -34.59 4.78 7.02
N ALA A 20 -34.11 3.61 6.62
CA ALA A 20 -32.77 3.15 6.94
C ALA A 20 -31.76 4.01 6.17
N LEU A 21 -31.10 4.95 6.84
CA LEU A 21 -29.90 5.63 6.32
C LEU A 21 -28.78 4.61 6.25
N ALA A 22 -28.58 4.01 5.08
CA ALA A 22 -27.35 3.30 4.75
C ALA A 22 -26.24 4.34 4.61
N ALA A 23 -25.38 4.44 5.63
CA ALA A 23 -24.16 5.23 5.56
C ALA A 23 -23.23 4.55 4.53
N PHE A 24 -23.22 5.05 3.30
CA PHE A 24 -22.22 4.73 2.30
C PHE A 24 -20.89 5.31 2.78
N SER A 25 -20.06 4.46 3.42
CA SER A 25 -18.65 4.77 3.62
C SER A 25 -17.99 4.72 2.26
N ALA A 26 -17.84 5.88 1.60
CA ALA A 26 -17.04 5.99 0.40
C ALA A 26 -15.58 5.62 0.75
N PRO A 27 -14.89 4.78 -0.04
CA PRO A 27 -13.47 4.55 0.15
C PRO A 27 -12.76 5.90 0.04
N VAL A 28 -12.01 6.27 1.07
CA VAL A 28 -11.11 7.42 1.02
C VAL A 28 -10.05 7.06 0.00
N SER A 29 -10.17 7.60 -1.21
CA SER A 29 -9.12 7.53 -2.21
C SER A 29 -7.91 8.27 -1.63
N ALA A 30 -6.79 7.55 -1.45
CA ALA A 30 -5.53 8.18 -1.12
C ALA A 30 -5.24 9.24 -2.19
N GLU A 31 -5.13 10.51 -1.79
CA GLU A 31 -4.83 11.61 -2.72
C GLU A 31 -3.46 11.36 -3.35
N ASP A 32 -3.45 11.00 -4.63
CA ASP A 32 -2.24 10.73 -5.40
C ASP A 32 -1.25 11.90 -5.30
N GLY A 33 -0.16 11.66 -4.58
CA GLY A 33 0.97 12.59 -4.53
C GLY A 33 1.15 13.39 -3.25
N LYS A 34 0.25 13.30 -2.26
CA LYS A 34 0.48 13.89 -0.93
C LYS A 34 1.19 12.88 -0.01
N PRO A 35 2.26 13.28 0.69
CA PRO A 35 2.90 12.41 1.68
C PRO A 35 1.95 12.03 2.84
N PRO A 36 2.07 10.80 3.36
CA PRO A 36 3.06 9.80 2.97
C PRO A 36 2.64 8.99 1.73
N PHE A 37 3.61 8.61 0.89
CA PHE A 37 3.40 7.68 -0.23
C PHE A 37 4.64 6.82 -0.48
N TRP A 38 4.45 5.70 -1.19
CA TRP A 38 5.53 4.82 -1.60
C TRP A 38 6.15 5.27 -2.93
N ALA A 39 7.48 5.28 -2.98
CA ALA A 39 8.25 5.43 -4.21
C ALA A 39 9.41 4.44 -4.22
N SER A 40 10.02 4.20 -5.35
CA SER A 40 11.19 3.34 -5.44
C SER A 40 12.35 4.03 -6.15
N VAL A 41 13.56 3.60 -5.82
CA VAL A 41 14.78 4.07 -6.47
C VAL A 41 14.75 3.68 -7.94
N ARG A 42 14.93 4.67 -8.84
CA ARG A 42 15.01 4.48 -10.28
C ARG A 42 16.46 4.42 -10.77
N ALA A 43 17.32 5.21 -10.16
CA ALA A 43 18.74 5.31 -10.50
C ALA A 43 19.52 4.08 -10.05
N LYS A 44 20.70 3.88 -10.65
CA LYS A 44 21.62 2.85 -10.18
C LYS A 44 22.23 3.18 -8.82
N GLU A 45 22.35 4.47 -8.53
CA GLU A 45 22.87 5.01 -7.29
C GLU A 45 22.02 6.23 -6.86
N ILE A 46 21.77 6.35 -5.57
CA ILE A 46 21.11 7.50 -4.97
C ILE A 46 21.72 7.84 -3.62
N ASN A 47 22.00 9.13 -3.42
CA ASN A 47 22.49 9.66 -2.17
C ASN A 47 21.33 10.11 -1.27
N MET A 48 21.29 9.62 -0.05
CA MET A 48 20.41 10.13 1.00
C MET A 48 21.21 11.08 1.90
N ARG A 49 20.74 12.32 2.01
CA ARG A 49 21.44 13.43 2.68
C ARG A 49 20.72 13.86 3.94
N VAL A 50 21.43 14.56 4.82
CA VAL A 50 20.85 15.07 6.08
C VAL A 50 19.94 16.28 5.88
N GLY A 51 19.93 16.91 4.71
CA GLY A 51 19.09 18.06 4.35
C GLY A 51 18.76 18.12 2.87
N PRO A 52 17.78 18.97 2.48
CA PRO A 52 17.27 19.08 1.12
C PRO A 52 18.18 19.99 0.27
N GLY A 53 19.29 19.44 -0.22
CA GLY A 53 20.23 20.15 -1.09
C GLY A 53 21.53 19.39 -1.30
N GLU A 54 22.23 19.68 -2.38
CA GLU A 54 23.47 18.99 -2.75
C GLU A 54 24.65 19.30 -1.80
N SER A 55 24.63 20.44 -1.14
CA SER A 55 25.64 20.84 -0.15
C SER A 55 25.55 20.10 1.18
N TYR A 56 24.42 19.47 1.46
CA TYR A 56 24.26 18.69 2.68
C TYR A 56 25.02 17.37 2.61
N ARG A 57 25.59 16.97 3.76
CA ARG A 57 26.34 15.74 3.91
C ARG A 57 25.50 14.51 3.52
N ILE A 58 26.13 13.61 2.79
CA ILE A 58 25.57 12.29 2.46
C ILE A 58 25.59 11.44 3.73
N ASN A 59 24.44 10.86 4.05
CA ASN A 59 24.28 9.95 5.18
C ASN A 59 24.32 8.49 4.76
N TRP A 60 23.68 8.17 3.62
CA TRP A 60 23.65 6.83 3.02
C TRP A 60 23.74 6.92 1.50
N VAL A 61 24.31 5.86 0.89
CA VAL A 61 24.30 5.66 -0.55
C VAL A 61 23.64 4.32 -0.86
N TYR A 62 22.63 4.34 -1.71
CA TYR A 62 21.93 3.14 -2.13
C TYR A 62 22.28 2.82 -3.59
N HIS A 63 22.65 1.56 -3.86
CA HIS A 63 22.99 1.06 -5.19
C HIS A 63 21.96 0.07 -5.74
N ARG A 64 20.74 0.11 -5.22
CA ARG A 64 19.72 -0.90 -5.53
C ARG A 64 18.49 -0.27 -6.18
N PRO A 65 18.33 -0.39 -7.51
CA PRO A 65 17.10 -0.04 -8.20
C PRO A 65 15.90 -0.80 -7.62
N LEU A 66 14.71 -0.20 -7.69
CA LEU A 66 13.46 -0.69 -7.12
C LEU A 66 13.42 -0.73 -5.57
N LEU A 67 14.50 -0.37 -4.87
CA LEU A 67 14.44 -0.25 -3.41
C LEU A 67 13.27 0.67 -3.01
N PRO A 68 12.28 0.17 -2.25
CA PRO A 68 11.17 1.00 -1.80
C PRO A 68 11.64 2.00 -0.75
N LEU A 69 11.15 3.22 -0.85
CA LEU A 69 11.34 4.27 0.15
C LEU A 69 9.99 4.90 0.46
N LYS A 70 9.71 5.11 1.74
CA LYS A 70 8.50 5.81 2.20
C LYS A 70 8.75 7.31 2.15
N VAL A 71 8.07 8.02 1.26
CA VAL A 71 8.15 9.48 1.18
C VAL A 71 7.30 10.09 2.28
N MET A 72 7.94 10.83 3.18
CA MET A 72 7.33 11.43 4.37
C MET A 72 7.02 12.92 4.18
N ARG A 73 7.78 13.59 3.32
CA ARG A 73 7.64 15.02 3.01
C ARG A 73 8.23 15.32 1.62
N VAL A 74 7.64 16.30 0.96
CA VAL A 74 8.14 16.85 -0.30
C VAL A 74 8.53 18.30 -0.07
N GLN A 75 9.71 18.69 -0.54
CA GLN A 75 10.19 20.06 -0.54
C GLN A 75 10.92 20.33 -1.85
N GLU A 76 10.28 21.07 -2.76
CA GLU A 76 10.81 21.33 -4.11
C GLU A 76 11.18 20.01 -4.83
N ASN A 77 12.46 19.87 -5.19
CA ASN A 77 12.99 18.67 -5.85
C ASN A 77 13.53 17.62 -4.87
N TRP A 78 13.33 17.79 -3.56
CA TRP A 78 13.83 16.90 -2.53
C TRP A 78 12.69 16.22 -1.78
N TRP A 79 12.85 14.93 -1.56
CA TRP A 79 11.91 14.12 -0.79
C TRP A 79 12.56 13.63 0.48
N LEU A 80 11.95 13.93 1.62
CA LEU A 80 12.29 13.29 2.88
C LEU A 80 11.75 11.89 2.85
N VAL A 81 12.64 10.91 2.92
CA VAL A 81 12.28 9.50 2.85
C VAL A 81 12.68 8.74 4.09
N GLN A 82 12.04 7.58 4.29
CA GLN A 82 12.44 6.57 5.26
C GLN A 82 12.70 5.26 4.51
N ASP A 83 13.82 4.62 4.84
CA ASP A 83 14.20 3.31 4.30
C ASP A 83 13.62 2.14 5.13
N PRO A 84 13.77 0.89 4.68
CA PRO A 84 13.31 -0.30 5.42
C PRO A 84 13.93 -0.45 6.81
N GLY A 85 15.15 0.04 7.03
CA GLY A 85 15.85 0.02 8.32
C GLY A 85 15.44 1.14 9.26
N GLY A 86 14.53 2.04 8.81
CA GLY A 86 14.07 3.18 9.59
C GLY A 86 14.95 4.43 9.47
N ALA A 87 16.06 4.40 8.73
CA ALA A 87 16.88 5.57 8.48
C ALA A 87 16.12 6.60 7.64
N ARG A 88 16.32 7.89 7.97
CA ARG A 88 15.63 9.00 7.31
C ARG A 88 16.62 9.99 6.72
N GLY A 89 16.25 10.56 5.60
CA GLY A 89 17.02 11.62 4.95
C GLY A 89 16.39 12.09 3.66
N TRP A 90 17.06 13.00 2.99
CA TRP A 90 16.59 13.66 1.79
C TRP A 90 17.23 13.05 0.55
N VAL A 91 16.41 12.76 -0.43
CA VAL A 91 16.83 12.26 -1.74
C VAL A 91 16.30 13.17 -2.85
N LEU A 92 17.01 13.22 -3.97
CA LEU A 92 16.58 13.97 -5.13
C LEU A 92 15.42 13.23 -5.83
N SER A 93 14.29 13.88 -6.00
CA SER A 93 13.05 13.28 -6.53
C SER A 93 13.19 12.74 -7.95
N SER A 94 14.03 13.36 -8.78
CA SER A 94 14.31 12.90 -10.15
C SER A 94 14.98 11.53 -10.22
N LEU A 95 15.57 11.05 -9.12
CA LEU A 95 16.19 9.72 -9.04
C LEU A 95 15.20 8.65 -8.51
N MET A 96 13.97 9.06 -8.23
CA MET A 96 12.89 8.21 -7.74
C MET A 96 11.85 7.95 -8.84
N ALA A 97 11.06 6.90 -8.66
CA ALA A 97 9.91 6.58 -9.50
C ALA A 97 8.69 6.23 -8.64
N LYS A 98 7.50 6.55 -9.14
CA LYS A 98 6.22 6.09 -8.55
C LYS A 98 5.98 4.59 -8.79
N LYS A 99 6.77 3.93 -9.65
CA LYS A 99 6.72 2.48 -9.84
C LYS A 99 7.02 1.80 -8.52
N ARG A 100 6.13 0.95 -8.09
CA ARG A 100 6.27 0.28 -6.79
C ARG A 100 7.32 -0.82 -6.84
N GLY A 101 8.24 -0.77 -5.89
CA GLY A 101 9.09 -1.87 -5.51
C GLY A 101 8.71 -2.35 -4.12
N ALA A 102 9.21 -3.51 -3.74
CA ALA A 102 9.16 -4.01 -2.39
C ALA A 102 10.46 -4.72 -2.02
N ILE A 103 10.71 -4.86 -0.73
CA ILE A 103 11.85 -5.62 -0.20
C ILE A 103 11.32 -6.65 0.80
N VAL A 104 11.83 -7.86 0.71
CA VAL A 104 11.52 -8.93 1.66
C VAL A 104 12.05 -8.55 3.04
N GLN A 105 11.19 -8.62 4.05
CA GLN A 105 11.50 -8.31 5.44
C GLN A 105 11.26 -9.50 6.37
N GLY A 106 11.75 -9.38 7.60
CA GLY A 106 11.70 -10.41 8.64
C GLY A 106 13.02 -11.15 8.76
N ASP A 107 13.09 -12.09 9.68
CA ASP A 107 14.32 -12.83 9.99
C ASP A 107 14.38 -14.18 9.27
N ASP A 108 13.23 -14.69 8.82
CA ASP A 108 13.10 -15.97 8.13
C ASP A 108 12.91 -15.79 6.63
N LEU A 109 13.10 -16.90 5.88
CA LEU A 109 12.79 -16.96 4.48
C LEU A 109 11.30 -16.67 4.20
N ALA A 110 11.00 -15.79 3.25
CA ALA A 110 9.65 -15.58 2.76
C ALA A 110 9.32 -16.58 1.65
N GLU A 111 8.14 -17.15 1.69
CA GLU A 111 7.68 -18.09 0.66
C GLU A 111 7.03 -17.33 -0.50
N MET A 112 7.42 -17.70 -1.72
CA MET A 112 6.80 -17.23 -2.95
C MET A 112 6.02 -18.39 -3.58
N HIS A 113 4.74 -18.20 -3.77
CA HIS A 113 3.79 -19.19 -4.29
C HIS A 113 3.32 -18.86 -5.70
N GLU A 114 2.77 -19.85 -6.39
CA GLU A 114 2.22 -19.71 -7.73
C GLU A 114 0.96 -18.84 -7.76
N SER A 115 0.17 -18.87 -6.70
CA SER A 115 -1.01 -18.01 -6.51
C SER A 115 -1.05 -17.48 -5.07
N GLY A 116 -1.96 -16.52 -4.79
CA GLY A 116 -2.15 -15.91 -3.47
C GLY A 116 -2.77 -16.84 -2.44
N SER A 117 -2.19 -18.01 -2.24
CA SER A 117 -2.65 -19.01 -1.29
C SER A 117 -1.49 -19.89 -0.81
N ILE A 118 -1.44 -20.15 0.49
CA ILE A 118 -0.47 -21.06 1.10
C ILE A 118 -0.64 -22.53 0.61
N ALA A 119 -1.83 -22.88 0.14
CA ALA A 119 -2.10 -24.21 -0.42
C ALA A 119 -1.62 -24.35 -1.87
N SER A 120 -1.24 -23.26 -2.53
CA SER A 120 -0.72 -23.31 -3.89
C SER A 120 0.76 -23.73 -3.90
N ARG A 121 1.23 -24.11 -5.09
CA ARG A 121 2.60 -24.60 -5.26
C ARG A 121 3.62 -23.56 -4.81
N LEU A 122 4.52 -23.96 -3.91
CA LEU A 122 5.69 -23.17 -3.54
C LEU A 122 6.67 -23.12 -4.73
N LEU A 123 7.01 -21.91 -5.15
CA LEU A 123 7.96 -21.65 -6.25
C LEU A 123 9.38 -21.41 -5.74
N TRP A 124 9.51 -20.51 -4.76
CA TRP A 124 10.79 -20.05 -4.24
C TRP A 124 10.71 -19.73 -2.75
N ARG A 125 11.86 -19.80 -2.09
CA ARG A 125 12.10 -19.20 -0.77
C ARG A 125 13.05 -18.04 -0.93
N LEU A 126 12.64 -16.88 -0.43
CA LEU A 126 13.34 -15.60 -0.60
C LEU A 126 13.98 -15.18 0.69
N GLU A 127 15.26 -14.84 0.63
CA GLU A 127 15.98 -14.28 1.75
C GLU A 127 15.49 -12.86 2.07
N PRO A 128 15.52 -12.45 3.35
CA PRO A 128 15.34 -11.05 3.73
C PRO A 128 16.32 -10.14 2.95
N GLY A 129 15.83 -8.95 2.56
CA GLY A 129 16.62 -8.01 1.78
C GLY A 129 16.53 -8.18 0.26
N ILE A 130 15.86 -9.22 -0.25
CA ILE A 130 15.60 -9.34 -1.70
C ILE A 130 14.62 -8.24 -2.13
N VAL A 131 15.02 -7.47 -3.16
CA VAL A 131 14.22 -6.39 -3.76
C VAL A 131 13.66 -6.86 -5.09
N GLY A 132 12.38 -6.54 -5.33
CA GLY A 132 11.70 -6.82 -6.58
C GLY A 132 10.61 -5.79 -6.91
N LYS A 133 10.02 -5.97 -8.07
CA LYS A 133 8.88 -5.18 -8.51
C LYS A 133 7.63 -5.67 -7.78
N LEU A 134 6.90 -4.75 -7.18
CA LEU A 134 5.60 -5.01 -6.57
C LEU A 134 4.51 -4.83 -7.62
N GLY A 135 3.65 -5.83 -7.75
CA GLY A 135 2.41 -5.78 -8.52
C GLY A 135 1.20 -5.57 -7.62
N ASP A 136 0.06 -6.09 -8.07
CA ASP A 136 -1.20 -5.98 -7.35
C ASP A 136 -1.18 -6.81 -6.07
N CYS A 137 -1.87 -6.30 -5.05
CA CYS A 137 -2.08 -7.00 -3.78
C CYS A 137 -3.57 -7.28 -3.60
N ASP A 138 -3.88 -8.51 -3.22
CA ASP A 138 -5.25 -8.96 -2.93
C ASP A 138 -5.23 -9.98 -1.79
N ALA A 139 -6.23 -9.92 -0.90
CA ALA A 139 -6.44 -10.85 0.21
C ALA A 139 -5.16 -11.16 1.04
N GLY A 140 -4.28 -10.16 1.24
CA GLY A 140 -3.05 -10.31 2.01
C GLY A 140 -1.87 -10.92 1.25
N TRP A 141 -1.98 -11.08 -0.07
CA TRP A 141 -0.93 -11.54 -0.95
C TRP A 141 -0.62 -10.48 -2.01
N CYS A 142 0.65 -10.36 -2.38
CA CYS A 142 1.07 -9.44 -3.42
C CYS A 142 1.86 -10.14 -4.52
N ARG A 143 1.60 -9.76 -5.77
CA ARG A 143 2.47 -10.16 -6.88
C ARG A 143 3.84 -9.53 -6.68
N PHE A 144 4.88 -10.36 -6.73
CA PHE A 144 6.26 -9.95 -6.53
C PHE A 144 7.15 -10.57 -7.60
N ASP A 145 7.77 -9.72 -8.42
CA ASP A 145 8.58 -10.13 -9.56
C ASP A 145 10.03 -9.71 -9.34
N LEU A 146 10.95 -10.67 -9.40
CA LEU A 146 12.40 -10.45 -9.27
C LEU A 146 13.01 -10.07 -10.62
N ASP A 147 12.61 -10.77 -11.67
CA ASP A 147 13.01 -10.56 -13.07
C ASP A 147 11.92 -11.10 -14.02
N GLN A 148 12.22 -11.20 -15.31
CA GLN A 148 11.25 -11.65 -16.34
C GLN A 148 10.73 -13.07 -16.11
N ASN A 149 11.51 -13.93 -15.46
CA ASN A 149 11.21 -15.36 -15.34
C ASN A 149 10.93 -15.80 -13.89
N ARG A 150 11.25 -14.97 -12.91
CA ARG A 150 11.07 -15.29 -11.48
C ARG A 150 10.10 -14.33 -10.83
N GLY A 151 8.91 -14.80 -10.62
CA GLY A 151 7.86 -14.05 -9.95
C GLY A 151 6.77 -14.99 -9.44
N GLY A 152 6.02 -14.50 -8.48
CA GLY A 152 4.95 -15.24 -7.82
C GLY A 152 4.20 -14.35 -6.84
N TRP A 153 3.55 -14.98 -5.90
CA TRP A 153 2.78 -14.33 -4.85
C TRP A 153 3.48 -14.51 -3.50
N VAL A 154 3.67 -13.42 -2.79
CA VAL A 154 4.28 -13.37 -1.46
C VAL A 154 3.30 -12.73 -0.49
N GLN A 155 3.25 -13.20 0.74
CA GLN A 155 2.43 -12.59 1.78
C GLN A 155 2.81 -11.12 1.97
N GLN A 156 1.81 -10.25 2.04
CA GLN A 156 1.99 -8.81 2.07
C GLN A 156 2.79 -8.32 3.29
N ASP A 157 2.62 -8.96 4.43
CA ASP A 157 3.32 -8.67 5.68
C ASP A 157 4.83 -9.01 5.61
N ARG A 158 5.23 -9.84 4.64
CA ARG A 158 6.63 -10.15 4.36
C ARG A 158 7.30 -9.16 3.42
N LEU A 159 6.57 -8.14 2.95
CA LEU A 159 7.04 -7.18 1.95
C LEU A 159 6.91 -5.73 2.47
N TRP A 160 8.04 -5.12 2.83
CA TRP A 160 8.06 -3.68 3.08
C TRP A 160 7.94 -2.91 1.75
N GLY A 161 7.06 -1.93 1.70
CA GLY A 161 6.66 -1.25 0.46
C GLY A 161 5.30 -1.70 -0.09
N ALA A 162 4.71 -2.78 0.44
CA ALA A 162 3.48 -3.38 -0.06
C ALA A 162 2.19 -2.84 0.60
N GLY A 163 2.26 -2.13 1.70
CA GLY A 163 1.07 -1.61 2.40
C GLY A 163 0.50 -0.33 1.76
N ASN A 164 -0.72 0.03 2.17
CA ASN A 164 -1.25 1.38 2.05
C ASN A 164 -0.64 2.24 3.17
N LEU A 165 -0.52 3.56 2.95
CA LEU A 165 0.05 4.52 3.90
C LEU A 165 -1.01 5.49 4.39
#